data_c373b8320f7f18f62694529228da9574
#
_entry.id   c373b8320f7f18f62694529228da9574
#
_cell.length_a   1.000
_cell.length_b   1.000
_cell.length_c   1.000
_cell.angle_alpha   90.00
_cell.angle_beta   90.00
_cell.angle_gamma   90.00
#
_symmetry.space_group_name_H-M   'P 1'
#
loop_
_entity.id
_entity.type
_entity.pdbx_description
1 polymer ?
#
loop_
_entity_poly.entity_id
_entity_poly.type
_entity_poly.pdbx_seq_one_letter_code
_entity_poly.pdbx_strand_id
1 'polypeptide(L)'
;ELLHISQSVDAELGLVPQDCEFIPMTAMAATCNEENYCSLECEKYILRRLDIEFNEDQLLQNAIQNGWQKEKGTALHNVGRHLENKGLVVTRQYKATIENISNALNENECVIVAVDGGELLGNRADEIIEDLVIGQIPDHTVVVLSLDERSNTITLFDPNSSNADDTYPIEQFKDAWNDSKNYLVTITSNSMKTYTPKPID
;
A
#
# COMPACT_ATOMS: atom_id res chain seq x y z
N GLU A 1 2.75 -28.46 26.64
CA GLU A 1 4.01 -27.93 27.24
C GLU A 1 4.84 -27.12 26.23
N LEU A 2 4.87 -27.47 24.96
CA LEU A 2 5.63 -26.72 23.92
C LEU A 2 5.00 -25.37 23.54
N LEU A 3 3.67 -25.21 23.66
CA LEU A 3 2.95 -23.97 23.42
C LEU A 3 3.20 -22.89 24.50
N HIS A 4 3.47 -23.32 25.73
CA HIS A 4 3.74 -22.38 26.83
C HIS A 4 5.14 -21.75 26.79
N ILE A 5 6.11 -22.42 26.16
CA ILE A 5 7.50 -21.93 26.05
C ILE A 5 7.59 -20.87 24.93
N SER A 6 6.80 -20.97 23.87
CA SER A 6 6.76 -19.98 22.79
C SER A 6 6.24 -18.61 23.26
N GLN A 7 5.19 -18.58 24.10
CA GLN A 7 4.62 -17.34 24.59
C GLN A 7 5.56 -16.53 25.52
N SER A 8 6.44 -17.19 26.25
CA SER A 8 7.35 -16.51 27.18
C SER A 8 8.56 -15.88 26.48
N VAL A 9 8.95 -16.38 25.32
CA VAL A 9 10.12 -15.88 24.57
C VAL A 9 9.77 -14.64 23.75
N ASP A 10 8.56 -14.58 23.20
CA ASP A 10 8.09 -13.45 22.40
C ASP A 10 7.86 -12.20 23.26
N ALA A 11 7.42 -12.37 24.51
CA ALA A 11 7.23 -11.25 25.45
C ALA A 11 8.56 -10.63 25.95
N GLU A 12 9.64 -11.43 26.03
CA GLU A 12 10.96 -10.93 26.45
C GLU A 12 11.70 -10.19 25.34
N LEU A 13 11.40 -10.45 24.07
CA LEU A 13 12.08 -9.81 22.93
C LEU A 13 11.45 -8.50 22.49
N GLY A 14 10.33 -8.09 23.08
CA GLY A 14 9.62 -6.83 22.70
C GLY A 14 9.17 -6.78 21.25
N LEU A 15 8.98 -7.95 20.62
CA LEU A 15 8.68 -8.11 19.20
C LEU A 15 7.19 -7.95 18.87
N VAL A 16 6.34 -7.88 19.88
CA VAL A 16 4.89 -7.66 19.71
C VAL A 16 4.50 -6.40 20.47
N PRO A 17 3.83 -5.43 19.87
CA PRO A 17 3.25 -4.32 20.61
C PRO A 17 2.35 -4.88 21.71
N GLN A 18 2.46 -4.33 22.93
CA GLN A 18 1.74 -4.82 24.13
C GLN A 18 0.20 -4.83 23.97
N ASP A 19 -0.32 -4.20 22.92
CA ASP A 19 -1.76 -4.09 22.63
C ASP A 19 -2.25 -5.11 21.59
N CYS A 20 -1.35 -5.95 21.03
CA CYS A 20 -1.72 -7.07 20.17
C CYS A 20 -1.67 -8.37 20.96
N GLU A 21 -2.73 -8.74 21.64
CA GLU A 21 -2.91 -10.12 22.12
C GLU A 21 -2.88 -11.06 20.90
N PHE A 22 -2.15 -12.18 21.03
CA PHE A 22 -2.08 -13.23 20.01
C PHE A 22 -3.48 -13.79 19.75
N ILE A 23 -4.13 -13.31 18.72
CA ILE A 23 -5.46 -13.74 18.29
C ILE A 23 -5.27 -14.76 17.14
N PRO A 24 -5.94 -15.94 17.18
CA PRO A 24 -5.91 -16.88 16.08
C PRO A 24 -6.31 -16.23 14.76
N MET A 25 -5.65 -16.60 13.66
CA MET A 25 -5.77 -16.00 12.31
C MET A 25 -7.20 -15.72 11.81
N THR A 26 -8.20 -16.42 12.30
CA THR A 26 -9.63 -16.18 11.96
C THR A 26 -10.25 -14.98 12.67
N ALA A 27 -9.58 -14.41 13.66
CA ALA A 27 -10.07 -13.27 14.45
C ALA A 27 -9.19 -12.00 14.25
N MET A 28 -8.05 -12.09 13.56
CA MET A 28 -7.14 -10.96 13.33
C MET A 28 -7.71 -9.86 12.42
N ALA A 29 -8.77 -10.14 11.68
CA ALA A 29 -9.44 -9.15 10.83
C ALA A 29 -10.19 -8.05 11.60
N ALA A 30 -10.24 -8.08 12.93
CA ALA A 30 -11.16 -7.21 13.68
C ALA A 30 -10.51 -6.32 14.75
N THR A 31 -9.19 -6.36 14.99
CA THR A 31 -8.60 -5.66 16.15
C THR A 31 -7.25 -4.96 15.95
N CYS A 32 -6.57 -5.13 14.84
CA CYS A 32 -5.52 -4.20 14.45
C CYS A 32 -6.17 -3.00 13.77
N ASN A 33 -5.87 -1.79 14.20
CA ASN A 33 -6.26 -0.57 13.51
C ASN A 33 -5.71 -0.67 12.09
N GLU A 34 -6.56 -1.06 11.14
CA GLU A 34 -6.20 -1.36 9.74
C GLU A 34 -5.59 -0.14 9.04
N GLU A 35 -5.86 1.06 9.57
CA GLU A 35 -5.40 2.35 9.07
C GLU A 35 -3.87 2.50 9.01
N ASN A 36 -3.11 1.80 9.85
CA ASN A 36 -1.66 1.97 9.91
C ASN A 36 -0.87 0.98 9.02
N TYR A 37 -1.51 0.00 8.40
CA TYR A 37 -0.88 -1.05 7.59
C TYR A 37 -1.17 -0.93 6.09
N CYS A 38 -1.76 0.15 5.63
CA CYS A 38 -2.18 0.35 4.24
C CYS A 38 -1.06 0.05 3.23
N SER A 39 0.18 0.48 3.50
CA SER A 39 1.33 0.19 2.63
C SER A 39 1.64 -1.31 2.58
N LEU A 40 1.63 -2.01 3.71
CA LEU A 40 1.87 -3.45 3.77
C LEU A 40 0.77 -4.23 3.03
N GLU A 41 -0.49 -3.83 3.19
CA GLU A 41 -1.62 -4.45 2.47
C GLU A 41 -1.54 -4.22 0.96
N CYS A 42 -1.13 -3.02 0.52
CA CYS A 42 -0.84 -2.77 -0.89
C CYS A 42 0.27 -3.69 -1.43
N GLU A 43 1.35 -3.88 -0.67
CA GLU A 43 2.44 -4.78 -1.06
C GLU A 43 1.99 -6.25 -1.11
N LYS A 44 1.17 -6.71 -0.15
CA LYS A 44 0.56 -8.05 -0.15
C LYS A 44 -0.37 -8.23 -1.37
N TYR A 45 -1.18 -7.21 -1.70
CA TYR A 45 -2.04 -7.24 -2.88
C TYR A 45 -1.22 -7.47 -4.16
N ILE A 46 -0.11 -6.74 -4.32
CA ILE A 46 0.78 -6.88 -5.48
C ILE A 46 1.44 -8.26 -5.51
N LEU A 47 1.91 -8.77 -4.38
CA LEU A 47 2.50 -10.12 -4.31
C LEU A 47 1.49 -11.19 -4.75
N ARG A 48 0.23 -11.10 -4.28
CA ARG A 48 -0.85 -12.01 -4.72
C ARG A 48 -1.13 -11.88 -6.22
N ARG A 49 -1.22 -10.65 -6.73
CA ARG A 49 -1.45 -10.38 -8.16
C ARG A 49 -0.36 -10.96 -9.06
N LEU A 50 0.89 -10.99 -8.59
CA LEU A 50 2.05 -11.52 -9.31
C LEU A 50 2.31 -13.00 -9.05
N ASP A 51 1.42 -13.68 -8.31
CA ASP A 51 1.54 -15.10 -7.91
C ASP A 51 2.87 -15.39 -7.19
N ILE A 52 3.32 -14.45 -6.35
CA ILE A 52 4.53 -14.57 -5.55
C ILE A 52 4.15 -15.02 -4.14
N GLU A 53 4.63 -16.21 -3.74
CA GLU A 53 4.38 -16.74 -2.41
C GLU A 53 5.01 -15.89 -1.30
N PHE A 54 4.25 -15.70 -0.22
CA PHE A 54 4.69 -15.01 0.98
C PHE A 54 3.97 -15.54 2.22
N ASN A 55 4.55 -15.29 3.38
CA ASN A 55 3.92 -15.51 4.68
C ASN A 55 3.60 -14.13 5.29
N GLU A 56 2.35 -13.92 5.67
CA GLU A 56 1.85 -12.62 6.16
C GLU A 56 2.52 -12.20 7.46
N ASP A 57 2.65 -13.14 8.40
CA ASP A 57 3.30 -12.87 9.70
C ASP A 57 4.77 -12.49 9.52
N GLN A 58 5.47 -13.18 8.61
CA GLN A 58 6.86 -12.84 8.31
C GLN A 58 7.01 -11.47 7.64
N LEU A 59 6.07 -11.07 6.78
CA LEU A 59 6.11 -9.73 6.19
C LEU A 59 5.98 -8.66 7.26
N LEU A 60 5.01 -8.80 8.16
CA LEU A 60 4.80 -7.84 9.26
C LEU A 60 6.02 -7.81 10.20
N GLN A 61 6.49 -8.97 10.64
CA GLN A 61 7.68 -9.06 11.51
C GLN A 61 8.90 -8.40 10.85
N ASN A 62 9.14 -8.68 9.57
CA ASN A 62 10.23 -8.06 8.82
C ASN A 62 10.08 -6.54 8.72
N ALA A 63 8.85 -6.04 8.50
CA ALA A 63 8.59 -4.60 8.44
C ALA A 63 8.93 -3.91 9.77
N ILE A 64 8.53 -4.51 10.89
CA ILE A 64 8.79 -3.98 12.24
C ILE A 64 10.29 -4.05 12.57
N GLN A 65 10.93 -5.21 12.37
CA GLN A 65 12.35 -5.43 12.68
C GLN A 65 13.29 -4.51 11.89
N ASN A 66 12.94 -4.23 10.63
CA ASN A 66 13.73 -3.33 9.79
C ASN A 66 13.34 -1.85 9.97
N GLY A 67 12.36 -1.54 10.83
CA GLY A 67 11.87 -0.19 11.05
C GLY A 67 11.13 0.42 9.86
N TRP A 68 10.64 -0.42 8.94
CA TRP A 68 9.84 0.03 7.78
C TRP A 68 8.42 0.36 8.20
N GLN A 69 7.85 -0.44 9.10
CA GLN A 69 6.57 -0.21 9.74
C GLN A 69 6.78 0.36 11.13
N LYS A 70 6.06 1.43 11.46
CA LYS A 70 6.05 2.07 12.77
C LYS A 70 4.60 2.23 13.24
N GLU A 71 4.43 2.65 14.50
CA GLU A 71 3.13 2.91 15.11
C GLU A 71 2.24 3.84 14.27
N LYS A 72 2.83 4.82 13.61
CA LYS A 72 2.14 5.81 12.76
C LYS A 72 2.14 5.45 11.26
N GLY A 73 2.41 4.19 10.90
CA GLY A 73 2.43 3.74 9.51
C GLY A 73 3.83 3.59 8.91
N THR A 74 3.89 3.51 7.59
CA THR A 74 5.08 3.30 6.79
C THR A 74 5.57 4.62 6.19
N ALA A 75 6.82 5.00 6.43
CA ALA A 75 7.40 6.16 5.77
C ALA A 75 7.48 5.95 4.24
N LEU A 76 7.21 6.99 3.44
CA LEU A 76 7.12 6.88 1.97
C LEU A 76 8.32 6.16 1.33
N HIS A 77 9.55 6.44 1.77
CA HIS A 77 10.76 5.80 1.24
C HIS A 77 10.85 4.29 1.56
N ASN A 78 9.99 3.77 2.43
CA ASN A 78 9.91 2.35 2.78
C ASN A 78 8.79 1.61 2.02
N VAL A 79 7.87 2.32 1.36
CA VAL A 79 6.83 1.70 0.53
C VAL A 79 7.49 0.86 -0.56
N GLY A 80 7.11 -0.40 -0.68
CA GLY A 80 7.66 -1.35 -1.66
C GLY A 80 8.90 -2.13 -1.20
N ARG A 81 9.34 -2.03 0.06
CA ARG A 81 10.54 -2.74 0.55
C ARG A 81 10.39 -4.26 0.53
N HIS A 82 9.21 -4.79 0.81
CA HIS A 82 8.97 -6.23 0.70
C HIS A 82 9.03 -6.71 -0.75
N LEU A 83 8.56 -5.88 -1.68
CA LEU A 83 8.61 -6.17 -3.11
C LEU A 83 10.06 -6.22 -3.60
N GLU A 84 10.93 -5.28 -3.15
CA GLU A 84 12.37 -5.33 -3.41
C GLU A 84 13.00 -6.62 -2.87
N ASN A 85 12.66 -7.02 -1.65
CA ASN A 85 13.18 -8.26 -1.04
C ASN A 85 12.73 -9.53 -1.78
N LYS A 86 11.63 -9.46 -2.52
CA LYS A 86 11.18 -10.54 -3.43
C LYS A 86 11.83 -10.48 -4.81
N GLY A 87 12.77 -9.56 -5.03
CA GLY A 87 13.52 -9.43 -6.28
C GLY A 87 12.81 -8.62 -7.36
N LEU A 88 11.74 -7.90 -7.02
CA LEU A 88 11.08 -6.97 -7.93
C LEU A 88 11.86 -5.66 -8.03
N VAL A 89 11.78 -5.02 -9.18
CA VAL A 89 12.35 -3.69 -9.37
C VAL A 89 11.33 -2.66 -8.92
N VAL A 90 11.69 -1.87 -7.92
CA VAL A 90 10.83 -0.83 -7.34
C VAL A 90 11.45 0.54 -7.56
N THR A 91 10.72 1.40 -8.26
CA THR A 91 11.12 2.79 -8.51
C THR A 91 10.22 3.74 -7.73
N ARG A 92 10.79 4.72 -7.06
CA ARG A 92 10.07 5.72 -6.25
C ARG A 92 10.37 7.11 -6.78
N GLN A 93 9.33 7.92 -6.97
CA GLN A 93 9.50 9.31 -7.42
C GLN A 93 8.46 10.23 -6.78
N TYR A 94 8.84 11.50 -6.65
CA TYR A 94 7.93 12.61 -6.31
C TYR A 94 7.61 13.42 -7.56
N LYS A 95 6.57 14.23 -7.50
CA LYS A 95 6.12 15.10 -8.60
C LYS A 95 5.78 14.31 -9.87
N ALA A 96 5.26 13.11 -9.67
CA ALA A 96 4.74 12.33 -10.77
C ALA A 96 3.49 12.98 -11.38
N THR A 97 3.12 12.55 -12.56
CA THR A 97 1.96 13.04 -13.30
C THR A 97 1.00 11.89 -13.59
N ILE A 98 -0.22 12.19 -13.97
CA ILE A 98 -1.18 11.19 -14.44
C ILE A 98 -0.62 10.41 -15.64
N GLU A 99 0.15 11.08 -16.51
CA GLU A 99 0.84 10.43 -17.62
C GLU A 99 1.87 9.39 -17.13
N ASN A 100 2.58 9.64 -16.02
CA ASN A 100 3.49 8.64 -15.44
C ASN A 100 2.73 7.39 -14.96
N ILE A 101 1.55 7.58 -14.35
CA ILE A 101 0.67 6.47 -13.98
C ILE A 101 0.20 5.72 -15.23
N SER A 102 -0.30 6.45 -16.24
CA SER A 102 -0.77 5.87 -17.51
C SER A 102 0.33 5.03 -18.17
N ASN A 103 1.55 5.58 -18.27
CA ASN A 103 2.69 4.89 -18.86
C ASN A 103 3.06 3.61 -18.09
N ALA A 104 3.13 3.67 -16.76
CA ALA A 104 3.44 2.51 -15.93
C ALA A 104 2.39 1.39 -16.11
N LEU A 105 1.10 1.73 -16.11
CA LEU A 105 0.03 0.77 -16.34
C LEU A 105 0.08 0.15 -17.74
N ASN A 106 0.39 0.96 -18.77
CA ASN A 106 0.55 0.49 -20.15
C ASN A 106 1.77 -0.44 -20.32
N GLU A 107 2.80 -0.26 -19.49
CA GLU A 107 3.97 -1.14 -19.42
C GLU A 107 3.74 -2.37 -18.52
N ASN A 108 2.50 -2.59 -18.05
CA ASN A 108 2.10 -3.63 -17.10
C ASN A 108 2.85 -3.57 -15.77
N GLU A 109 3.32 -2.41 -15.35
CA GLU A 109 3.86 -2.21 -14.01
C GLU A 109 2.71 -2.15 -12.99
N CYS A 110 2.96 -2.59 -11.75
CA CYS A 110 2.07 -2.28 -10.65
C CYS A 110 2.40 -0.89 -10.10
N VAL A 111 1.38 -0.18 -9.64
CA VAL A 111 1.49 1.22 -9.22
C VAL A 111 0.92 1.39 -7.83
N ILE A 112 1.75 1.90 -6.90
CA ILE A 112 1.32 2.35 -5.57
C ILE A 112 1.45 3.86 -5.50
N VAL A 113 0.47 4.52 -4.89
CA VAL A 113 0.49 5.95 -4.59
C VAL A 113 0.17 6.20 -3.12
N ALA A 114 0.69 7.31 -2.59
CA ALA A 114 0.31 7.78 -1.27
C ALA A 114 -0.65 8.97 -1.44
N VAL A 115 -1.75 8.97 -0.73
CA VAL A 115 -2.83 9.96 -0.85
C VAL A 115 -3.27 10.43 0.55
N ASP A 116 -4.02 11.51 0.62
CA ASP A 116 -4.86 11.83 1.75
C ASP A 116 -6.15 11.00 1.66
N GLY A 117 -6.39 10.15 2.66
CA GLY A 117 -7.53 9.23 2.69
C GLY A 117 -8.86 9.97 2.86
N GLY A 118 -8.88 11.05 3.61
CA GLY A 118 -10.06 11.87 3.86
C GLY A 118 -10.51 12.59 2.59
N GLU A 119 -9.60 13.22 1.85
CA GLU A 119 -9.89 13.86 0.56
C GLU A 119 -10.38 12.85 -0.48
N LEU A 120 -9.76 11.66 -0.51
CA LEU A 120 -10.16 10.59 -1.42
C LEU A 120 -11.60 10.16 -1.17
N LEU A 121 -12.03 10.07 0.10
CA LEU A 121 -13.40 9.72 0.47
C LEU A 121 -14.39 10.89 0.40
N GLY A 122 -13.92 12.12 0.15
CA GLY A 122 -14.75 13.31 0.06
C GLY A 122 -15.23 13.85 1.41
N ASN A 123 -14.57 13.50 2.50
CA ASN A 123 -14.91 13.91 3.87
C ASN A 123 -14.34 15.31 4.22
N ARG A 124 -14.51 16.29 3.33
CA ARG A 124 -13.96 17.65 3.44
C ARG A 124 -14.31 18.42 4.72
N ALA A 125 -15.27 17.96 5.53
CA ALA A 125 -15.71 18.70 6.69
C ALA A 125 -14.75 18.58 7.90
N ASP A 126 -14.06 17.47 8.04
CA ASP A 126 -13.11 17.22 9.13
C ASP A 126 -11.70 17.71 8.78
N GLU A 127 -11.33 17.70 7.51
CA GLU A 127 -10.01 18.10 6.96
C GLU A 127 -9.66 19.58 7.19
N ILE A 128 -10.63 20.49 7.07
CA ILE A 128 -10.37 21.95 7.23
C ILE A 128 -9.77 22.29 8.59
N ILE A 129 -10.02 21.47 9.60
CA ILE A 129 -9.50 21.68 10.97
C ILE A 129 -8.12 21.01 11.13
N GLU A 130 -7.88 19.86 10.50
CA GLU A 130 -6.61 19.14 10.57
C GLU A 130 -5.53 19.82 9.73
N ASP A 131 -5.85 20.23 8.51
CA ASP A 131 -4.95 20.95 7.60
C ASP A 131 -4.47 22.31 8.17
N LEU A 132 -5.32 22.96 8.96
CA LEU A 132 -4.97 24.24 9.60
C LEU A 132 -3.95 24.08 10.74
N VAL A 133 -3.88 22.90 11.35
CA VAL A 133 -3.10 22.64 12.57
C VAL A 133 -1.84 21.81 12.32
N ILE A 134 -1.87 20.86 11.37
CA ILE A 134 -0.82 19.84 11.21
C ILE A 134 -0.15 19.92 9.83
N GLY A 135 -0.79 20.54 8.82
CA GLY A 135 -0.34 20.56 7.42
C GLY A 135 -0.72 19.26 6.69
N GLN A 136 -0.79 19.35 5.38
CA GLN A 136 -1.13 18.25 4.47
C GLN A 136 -0.10 17.13 4.60
N ILE A 137 -0.48 15.98 5.17
CA ILE A 137 0.37 14.81 5.33
C ILE A 137 -0.38 13.62 4.75
N PRO A 138 0.19 12.94 3.72
CA PRO A 138 -0.43 11.73 3.19
C PRO A 138 -0.45 10.67 4.30
N ASP A 139 -1.62 10.19 4.63
CA ASP A 139 -1.85 9.21 5.68
C ASP A 139 -2.21 7.83 5.14
N HIS A 140 -2.48 7.73 3.83
CA HIS A 140 -2.99 6.52 3.21
C HIS A 140 -2.22 6.10 1.96
N THR A 141 -2.26 4.80 1.64
CA THR A 141 -1.57 4.20 0.50
C THR A 141 -2.53 3.27 -0.23
N VAL A 142 -2.61 3.40 -1.55
CA VAL A 142 -3.50 2.61 -2.41
C VAL A 142 -2.78 2.09 -3.65
N VAL A 143 -3.32 1.04 -4.28
CA VAL A 143 -2.81 0.51 -5.55
C VAL A 143 -3.68 1.03 -6.69
N VAL A 144 -3.07 1.60 -7.73
CA VAL A 144 -3.79 1.99 -8.94
C VAL A 144 -3.99 0.75 -9.80
N LEU A 145 -5.27 0.44 -10.09
CA LEU A 145 -5.66 -0.72 -10.89
C LEU A 145 -5.84 -0.37 -12.36
N SER A 146 -6.47 0.77 -12.64
CA SER A 146 -6.70 1.26 -13.99
C SER A 146 -6.92 2.76 -14.03
N LEU A 147 -6.67 3.34 -15.19
CA LEU A 147 -6.93 4.74 -15.53
C LEU A 147 -7.73 4.79 -16.84
N ASP A 148 -8.88 5.43 -16.83
CA ASP A 148 -9.68 5.68 -18.03
C ASP A 148 -9.81 7.18 -18.28
N GLU A 149 -9.00 7.67 -19.21
CA GLU A 149 -9.00 9.08 -19.61
C GLU A 149 -10.29 9.51 -20.31
N ARG A 150 -11.03 8.56 -20.92
CA ARG A 150 -12.28 8.86 -21.64
C ARG A 150 -13.42 9.16 -20.69
N SER A 151 -13.55 8.35 -19.64
CA SER A 151 -14.53 8.55 -18.57
C SER A 151 -14.00 9.51 -17.48
N ASN A 152 -12.73 9.92 -17.55
CA ASN A 152 -12.04 10.74 -16.56
C ASN A 152 -12.08 10.11 -15.16
N THR A 153 -11.78 8.81 -15.09
CA THR A 153 -11.83 8.03 -13.84
C THR A 153 -10.55 7.24 -13.60
N ILE A 154 -10.28 6.98 -12.33
CA ILE A 154 -9.22 6.11 -11.86
C ILE A 154 -9.81 5.06 -10.91
N THR A 155 -9.40 3.81 -11.06
CA THR A 155 -9.84 2.71 -10.19
C THR A 155 -8.71 2.28 -9.29
N LEU A 156 -8.99 2.15 -8.00
CA LEU A 156 -8.01 1.89 -6.95
C LEU A 156 -8.40 0.63 -6.17
N PHE A 157 -7.39 -0.12 -5.75
CA PHE A 157 -7.51 -1.02 -4.60
C PHE A 157 -7.17 -0.21 -3.36
N ASP A 158 -8.14 -0.06 -2.48
CA ASP A 158 -7.99 0.58 -1.17
C ASP A 158 -8.05 -0.50 -0.09
N PRO A 159 -6.97 -0.71 0.68
CA PRO A 159 -6.97 -1.72 1.74
C PRO A 159 -7.98 -1.45 2.87
N ASN A 160 -8.44 -0.21 3.01
CA ASN A 160 -9.45 0.18 4.02
C ASN A 160 -10.89 0.08 3.49
N SER A 161 -11.06 -0.14 2.19
CA SER A 161 -12.38 -0.33 1.59
C SER A 161 -12.89 -1.76 1.76
N SER A 162 -14.20 -1.91 1.96
CA SER A 162 -14.85 -3.20 1.90
C SER A 162 -15.09 -3.71 0.48
N ASN A 163 -14.86 -2.86 -0.53
CA ASN A 163 -14.99 -3.20 -1.93
C ASN A 163 -13.69 -3.79 -2.47
N ALA A 164 -13.79 -4.57 -3.55
CA ALA A 164 -12.61 -5.10 -4.22
C ALA A 164 -11.83 -4.00 -4.97
N ASP A 165 -12.55 -3.00 -5.43
CA ASP A 165 -12.04 -1.82 -6.12
C ASP A 165 -13.02 -0.65 -5.95
N ASP A 166 -12.48 0.55 -5.95
CA ASP A 166 -13.24 1.79 -5.88
C ASP A 166 -12.83 2.71 -7.04
N THR A 167 -13.80 3.38 -7.64
CA THR A 167 -13.58 4.25 -8.79
C THR A 167 -13.87 5.71 -8.44
N TYR A 168 -12.92 6.59 -8.72
CA TYR A 168 -12.96 8.00 -8.42
C TYR A 168 -12.79 8.87 -9.68
N PRO A 169 -13.34 10.10 -9.70
CA PRO A 169 -12.95 11.10 -10.67
C PRO A 169 -11.44 11.42 -10.57
N ILE A 170 -10.76 11.56 -11.72
CA ILE A 170 -9.32 11.86 -11.72
C ILE A 170 -8.99 13.16 -10.95
N GLU A 171 -9.85 14.17 -11.01
CA GLU A 171 -9.60 15.42 -10.28
C GLU A 171 -9.64 15.23 -8.75
N GLN A 172 -10.58 14.45 -8.23
CA GLN A 172 -10.65 14.12 -6.80
C GLN A 172 -9.40 13.32 -6.37
N PHE A 173 -9.00 12.35 -7.15
CA PHE A 173 -7.76 11.62 -6.92
C PHE A 173 -6.52 12.54 -6.92
N LYS A 174 -6.44 13.48 -7.85
CA LYS A 174 -5.31 14.43 -7.95
C LYS A 174 -5.20 15.32 -6.73
N ASP A 175 -6.33 15.78 -6.19
CA ASP A 175 -6.36 16.58 -4.96
C ASP A 175 -5.74 15.75 -3.82
N ALA A 176 -6.26 14.56 -3.53
CA ALA A 176 -5.75 13.66 -2.50
C ALA A 176 -4.29 13.22 -2.73
N TRP A 177 -3.86 13.08 -3.97
CA TRP A 177 -2.49 12.67 -4.31
C TRP A 177 -1.47 13.80 -4.16
N ASN A 178 -1.91 15.05 -4.31
CA ASN A 178 -1.04 16.22 -4.19
C ASN A 178 -0.38 16.33 -2.80
N ASP A 179 -1.02 15.88 -1.75
CA ASP A 179 -0.52 15.97 -0.36
C ASP A 179 0.74 15.15 -0.14
N SER A 180 0.92 14.07 -0.89
CA SER A 180 2.18 13.34 -0.96
C SER A 180 3.23 13.98 -1.87
N LYS A 181 2.96 15.15 -2.45
CA LYS A 181 3.73 15.73 -3.57
C LYS A 181 3.75 14.79 -4.78
N ASN A 182 2.61 14.19 -5.07
CA ASN A 182 2.42 13.23 -6.14
C ASN A 182 3.44 12.09 -6.06
N TYR A 183 3.53 11.45 -4.88
CA TYR A 183 4.42 10.33 -4.67
C TYR A 183 3.93 9.10 -5.41
N LEU A 184 4.80 8.50 -6.20
CA LEU A 184 4.54 7.34 -7.04
C LEU A 184 5.59 6.25 -6.80
N VAL A 185 5.14 5.02 -6.68
CA VAL A 185 5.98 3.82 -6.68
C VAL A 185 5.54 2.93 -7.82
N THR A 186 6.45 2.61 -8.73
CA THR A 186 6.23 1.65 -9.80
C THR A 186 6.98 0.36 -9.52
N ILE A 187 6.36 -0.76 -9.81
CA ILE A 187 6.89 -2.09 -9.55
C ILE A 187 6.87 -2.92 -10.83
N THR A 188 8.06 -3.38 -11.24
CA THR A 188 8.25 -4.19 -12.43
C THR A 188 8.76 -5.58 -12.04
N SER A 189 8.16 -6.62 -12.60
CA SER A 189 8.73 -7.97 -12.54
C SER A 189 9.76 -8.16 -13.67
N ASN A 190 10.92 -8.71 -13.36
CA ASN A 190 11.92 -9.04 -14.39
C ASN A 190 11.39 -10.02 -15.45
N SER A 191 10.36 -10.81 -15.14
CA SER A 191 9.67 -11.70 -16.08
C SER A 191 8.72 -10.98 -17.04
N MET A 192 8.22 -9.80 -16.68
CA MET A 192 7.32 -9.02 -17.54
C MET A 192 8.05 -8.35 -18.72
N LYS A 193 9.34 -8.06 -18.60
CA LYS A 193 10.15 -7.47 -19.71
C LYS A 193 10.36 -8.42 -20.89
N THR A 194 10.04 -9.71 -20.77
CA THR A 194 10.24 -10.72 -21.82
C THR A 194 8.98 -11.14 -22.56
N TYR A 195 7.81 -10.64 -22.17
CA TYR A 195 6.57 -10.93 -22.90
C TYR A 195 6.36 -9.93 -24.04
N THR A 196 6.94 -10.22 -25.18
CA THR A 196 6.52 -9.65 -26.46
C THR A 196 5.32 -10.48 -26.95
N PRO A 197 4.12 -9.90 -27.14
CA PRO A 197 3.02 -10.61 -27.78
C PRO A 197 3.47 -11.10 -29.15
N LYS A 198 3.36 -12.41 -29.43
CA LYS A 198 3.53 -12.92 -30.78
C LYS A 198 2.47 -12.27 -31.67
N PRO A 199 2.83 -11.80 -32.89
CA PRO A 199 1.85 -11.41 -33.88
C PRO A 199 0.89 -12.58 -34.11
N ILE A 200 -0.40 -12.29 -34.11
CA ILE A 200 -1.43 -13.24 -34.55
C ILE A 200 -1.35 -13.22 -36.07
N ASP A 201 -0.87 -14.34 -36.68
CA ASP A 201 -0.96 -14.61 -38.12
C ASP A 201 -2.43 -14.84 -38.55
#